data_438439c2568dfebc4df0662de30217b2
#
_entry.id   438439c2568dfebc4df0662de30217b2
#
_cell.length_a   1.000
_cell.length_b   1.000
_cell.length_c   1.000
_cell.angle_alpha   90.00
_cell.angle_beta   90.00
_cell.angle_gamma   90.00
#
_symmetry.space_group_name_H-M   'P 1'
#
loop_
_entity.id
_entity.type
_entity.pdbx_description
1 polymer ?
#
loop_
_entity_poly.entity_id
_entity_poly.type
_entity_poly.pdbx_seq_one_letter_code
_entity_poly.pdbx_strand_id
1 'polypeptide(L)'
;MDKGQYIMIKGSIQEEGITIRNICAPNIGAPQYVRQMLTSMKGDINSNTIIMGDFNIPLTPMDRSTKQKINKETQTLNDTTDQLDLIDIYRTFHPKIMNFTFFSSAHRTFSRIDHILGHKFAAAAAAKSFSRVRLCAIP
;
A
#
# COMPACT_ATOMS: atom_id res chain seq x y z
N MET A 1 -20.53 -7.27 -7.77
CA MET A 1 -19.21 -7.66 -7.25
C MET A 1 -18.17 -6.78 -7.89
N ASP A 2 -17.56 -5.92 -7.11
CA ASP A 2 -16.56 -5.01 -7.64
C ASP A 2 -15.31 -5.81 -8.03
N LYS A 3 -14.95 -5.76 -9.29
CA LYS A 3 -13.71 -6.34 -9.77
C LYS A 3 -12.59 -5.36 -9.48
N GLY A 4 -11.49 -5.86 -8.93
CA GLY A 4 -10.32 -5.03 -8.73
C GLY A 4 -9.81 -4.45 -10.05
N GLN A 5 -9.22 -3.27 -9.97
CA GLN A 5 -8.68 -2.57 -11.12
C GLN A 5 -7.22 -2.19 -10.87
N TYR A 6 -6.52 -1.96 -11.97
CA TYR A 6 -5.13 -1.59 -11.90
C TYR A 6 -4.79 -0.64 -13.06
N ILE A 7 -4.03 0.39 -12.74
CA ILE A 7 -3.57 1.40 -13.69
C ILE A 7 -2.06 1.54 -13.53
N MET A 8 -1.35 1.64 -14.66
CA MET A 8 0.07 1.88 -14.68
C MET A 8 0.37 3.24 -15.33
N ILE A 9 1.20 4.03 -14.68
CA ILE A 9 1.68 5.31 -15.17
C ILE A 9 3.20 5.28 -15.21
N LYS A 10 3.78 5.65 -16.34
CA LYS A 10 5.24 5.82 -16.49
C LYS A 10 5.56 7.28 -16.72
N GLY A 11 6.58 7.76 -16.05
CA GLY A 11 7.01 9.13 -16.17
C GLY A 11 8.47 9.28 -15.76
N SER A 12 8.91 10.52 -15.60
CA SER A 12 10.27 10.80 -15.11
C SER A 12 10.23 12.00 -14.16
N ILE A 13 11.07 11.92 -13.12
CA ILE A 13 11.30 13.03 -12.20
C ILE A 13 12.82 13.23 -12.14
N GLN A 14 13.28 14.46 -12.40
CA GLN A 14 14.70 14.78 -12.39
C GLN A 14 15.54 13.83 -13.27
N GLU A 15 15.04 13.53 -14.46
CA GLU A 15 15.66 12.64 -15.46
C GLU A 15 15.69 11.17 -15.07
N GLU A 16 15.15 10.79 -13.92
CA GLU A 16 14.98 9.39 -13.53
C GLU A 16 13.59 8.90 -13.90
N GLY A 17 13.51 7.75 -14.55
CA GLY A 17 12.27 7.11 -14.89
C GLY A 17 11.56 6.58 -13.65
N ILE A 18 10.28 6.89 -13.49
CA ILE A 18 9.43 6.38 -12.41
C ILE A 18 8.25 5.65 -12.99
N THR A 19 7.94 4.49 -12.43
CA THR A 19 6.74 3.74 -12.77
C THR A 19 5.83 3.72 -11.54
N ILE A 20 4.62 4.26 -11.70
CA ILE A 20 3.58 4.22 -10.66
C ILE A 20 2.52 3.23 -11.09
N ARG A 21 2.23 2.26 -10.23
CA ARG A 21 1.17 1.29 -10.43
C ARG A 21 0.10 1.51 -9.39
N ASN A 22 -1.12 1.77 -9.83
CA ASN A 22 -2.26 1.97 -8.94
C ASN A 22 -3.10 0.70 -8.91
N ILE A 23 -3.34 0.18 -7.72
CA ILE A 23 -4.16 -1.00 -7.48
C ILE A 23 -5.43 -0.57 -6.76
N CYS A 24 -6.58 -1.03 -7.27
CA CYS A 24 -7.85 -0.89 -6.59
C CYS A 24 -8.39 -2.29 -6.34
N ALA A 25 -8.24 -2.79 -5.12
CA ALA A 25 -8.63 -4.15 -4.77
C ALA A 25 -10.14 -4.26 -4.51
N PRO A 26 -10.75 -5.42 -4.78
CA PRO A 26 -12.16 -5.65 -4.45
C PRO A 26 -12.36 -5.77 -2.95
N ASN A 27 -13.60 -5.56 -2.49
CA ASN A 27 -13.95 -5.69 -1.08
C ASN A 27 -13.76 -7.13 -0.55
N ILE A 28 -14.02 -8.11 -1.40
CA ILE A 28 -13.90 -9.53 -1.04
C ILE A 28 -12.66 -10.10 -1.70
N GLY A 29 -11.81 -10.76 -0.91
CA GLY A 29 -10.58 -11.37 -1.39
C GLY A 29 -9.48 -10.36 -1.68
N ALA A 30 -9.51 -9.19 -1.04
CA ALA A 30 -8.53 -8.14 -1.28
C ALA A 30 -7.08 -8.59 -1.05
N PRO A 31 -6.73 -9.30 0.05
CA PRO A 31 -5.34 -9.73 0.25
C PRO A 31 -4.83 -10.63 -0.86
N GLN A 32 -5.64 -11.56 -1.31
CA GLN A 32 -5.29 -12.48 -2.40
C GLN A 32 -5.14 -11.74 -3.72
N TYR A 33 -6.05 -10.79 -3.98
CA TYR A 33 -5.99 -9.98 -5.20
C TYR A 33 -4.69 -9.17 -5.25
N VAL A 34 -4.36 -8.45 -4.17
CA VAL A 34 -3.15 -7.64 -4.12
C VAL A 34 -1.92 -8.52 -4.25
N ARG A 35 -1.88 -9.66 -3.56
CA ARG A 35 -0.76 -10.60 -3.65
C ARG A 35 -0.57 -11.13 -5.08
N GLN A 36 -1.65 -11.48 -5.76
CA GLN A 36 -1.60 -11.94 -7.16
C GLN A 36 -1.08 -10.83 -8.08
N MET A 37 -1.55 -9.60 -7.89
CA MET A 37 -1.09 -8.46 -8.67
C MET A 37 0.40 -8.21 -8.46
N LEU A 38 0.87 -8.22 -7.22
CA LEU A 38 2.30 -8.05 -6.90
C LEU A 38 3.14 -9.16 -7.51
N THR A 39 2.67 -10.39 -7.42
CA THR A 39 3.38 -11.55 -8.00
C THR A 39 3.47 -11.45 -9.53
N SER A 40 2.39 -11.00 -10.18
CA SER A 40 2.38 -10.82 -11.64
C SER A 40 3.33 -9.71 -12.09
N MET A 41 3.60 -8.74 -11.24
CA MET A 41 4.51 -7.63 -11.52
C MET A 41 5.97 -7.92 -11.15
N LYS A 42 6.27 -9.06 -10.57
CA LYS A 42 7.56 -9.35 -9.94
C LYS A 42 8.77 -9.01 -10.82
N GLY A 43 8.70 -9.31 -12.11
CA GLY A 43 9.78 -9.02 -13.04
C GLY A 43 9.91 -7.54 -13.42
N ASP A 44 8.88 -6.74 -13.15
CA ASP A 44 8.83 -5.31 -13.52
C ASP A 44 9.07 -4.39 -12.32
N ILE A 45 9.15 -4.93 -11.11
CA ILE A 45 9.38 -4.15 -9.90
C ILE A 45 10.87 -3.88 -9.75
N ASN A 46 11.23 -2.60 -9.72
CA ASN A 46 12.61 -2.15 -9.54
C ASN A 46 12.64 -0.99 -8.54
N SER A 47 13.82 -0.41 -8.34
CA SER A 47 14.01 0.71 -7.41
C SER A 47 13.19 1.96 -7.74
N ASN A 48 12.68 2.08 -8.96
CA ASN A 48 11.90 3.22 -9.41
C ASN A 48 10.40 2.91 -9.51
N THR A 49 9.96 1.80 -8.97
CA THR A 49 8.57 1.39 -8.99
C THR A 49 7.88 1.80 -7.69
N ILE A 50 6.72 2.45 -7.83
CA ILE A 50 5.83 2.79 -6.72
C ILE A 50 4.49 2.10 -6.97
N ILE A 51 3.99 1.39 -5.98
CA ILE A 51 2.70 0.72 -6.04
C ILE A 51 1.82 1.36 -4.97
N MET A 52 0.70 1.91 -5.40
CA MET A 52 -0.18 2.64 -4.50
C MET A 52 -1.63 2.33 -4.82
N GLY A 53 -2.52 2.72 -3.92
CA GLY A 53 -3.94 2.68 -4.17
C GLY A 53 -4.75 2.12 -3.01
N ASP A 54 -6.00 1.81 -3.31
CA ASP A 54 -6.95 1.25 -2.35
C ASP A 54 -6.79 -0.28 -2.33
N PHE A 55 -6.15 -0.77 -1.29
CA PHE A 55 -5.98 -2.22 -1.08
C PHE A 55 -7.16 -2.85 -0.36
N ASN A 56 -8.09 -2.05 0.15
CA ASN A 56 -9.26 -2.47 0.92
C ASN A 56 -8.94 -3.30 2.17
N ILE A 57 -7.71 -3.25 2.63
CA ILE A 57 -7.27 -3.97 3.84
C ILE A 57 -6.25 -3.15 4.62
N PRO A 58 -6.27 -3.22 5.95
CA PRO A 58 -5.15 -2.79 6.77
C PRO A 58 -4.01 -3.80 6.64
N LEU A 59 -2.77 -3.33 6.63
CA LEU A 59 -1.59 -4.19 6.52
C LEU A 59 -0.96 -4.49 7.89
N THR A 60 -1.20 -3.65 8.87
CA THR A 60 -0.67 -3.81 10.24
C THR A 60 -1.79 -3.54 11.25
N PRO A 61 -1.64 -4.00 12.51
CA PRO A 61 -2.61 -3.66 13.55
C PRO A 61 -2.79 -2.16 13.78
N MET A 62 -1.75 -1.36 13.55
CA MET A 62 -1.82 0.10 13.68
C MET A 62 -2.70 0.76 12.62
N ASP A 63 -3.00 0.06 11.53
CA ASP A 63 -3.86 0.56 10.48
C ASP A 63 -5.35 0.44 10.82
N ARG A 64 -5.66 -0.06 12.01
CA ARG A 64 -7.02 -0.13 12.55
C ARG A 64 -7.11 0.62 13.87
N SER A 65 -8.21 1.34 14.07
CA SER A 65 -8.47 2.01 15.35
C SER A 65 -8.62 1.02 16.50
N THR A 66 -9.06 -0.20 16.23
CA THR A 66 -9.21 -1.27 17.22
C THR A 66 -7.90 -2.02 17.50
N LYS A 67 -6.87 -1.80 16.70
CA LYS A 67 -5.58 -2.51 16.79
C LYS A 67 -5.70 -4.03 16.79
N GLN A 68 -6.72 -4.56 16.12
CA GLN A 68 -6.91 -6.00 15.99
C GLN A 68 -5.77 -6.62 15.18
N LYS A 69 -5.46 -7.87 15.53
CA LYS A 69 -4.49 -8.66 14.75
C LYS A 69 -4.93 -8.78 13.30
N ILE A 70 -3.98 -8.74 12.39
CA ILE A 70 -4.22 -9.04 10.99
C ILE A 70 -4.47 -10.54 10.82
N ASN A 71 -5.27 -10.89 9.80
CA ASN A 71 -5.57 -12.28 9.53
C ASN A 71 -4.42 -12.96 8.77
N LYS A 72 -4.53 -14.28 8.59
CA LYS A 72 -3.50 -15.08 7.93
C LYS A 72 -3.30 -14.68 6.47
N GLU A 73 -4.35 -14.32 5.77
CA GLU A 73 -4.27 -13.91 4.36
C GLU A 73 -3.49 -12.61 4.20
N THR A 74 -3.73 -11.65 5.09
CA THR A 74 -2.96 -10.40 5.11
C THR A 74 -1.52 -10.65 5.49
N GLN A 75 -1.25 -11.56 6.42
CA GLN A 75 0.12 -11.94 6.76
C GLN A 75 0.85 -12.55 5.56
N THR A 76 0.17 -13.39 4.78
CA THR A 76 0.73 -13.96 3.56
C THR A 76 1.05 -12.86 2.53
N LEU A 77 0.18 -11.86 2.42
CA LEU A 77 0.45 -10.70 1.58
C LEU A 77 1.69 -9.94 2.07
N ASN A 78 1.82 -9.71 3.36
CA ASN A 78 2.99 -9.03 3.93
C ASN A 78 4.27 -9.82 3.66
N ASP A 79 4.22 -11.15 3.75
CA ASP A 79 5.35 -12.01 3.40
C ASP A 79 5.74 -11.84 1.93
N THR A 80 4.76 -11.70 1.04
CA THR A 80 5.01 -11.45 -0.38
C THR A 80 5.67 -10.10 -0.60
N THR A 81 5.21 -9.04 0.08
CA THR A 81 5.85 -7.73 -0.03
C THR A 81 7.30 -7.76 0.45
N ASP A 82 7.57 -8.50 1.53
CA ASP A 82 8.95 -8.67 2.03
C ASP A 82 9.82 -9.40 1.02
N GLN A 83 9.31 -10.44 0.38
CA GLN A 83 10.03 -11.18 -0.65
C GLN A 83 10.37 -10.33 -1.87
N LEU A 84 9.54 -9.34 -2.17
CA LEU A 84 9.74 -8.42 -3.29
C LEU A 84 10.55 -7.18 -2.91
N ASP A 85 11.06 -7.13 -1.68
CA ASP A 85 11.81 -5.97 -1.14
C ASP A 85 10.98 -4.66 -1.16
N LEU A 86 9.68 -4.78 -0.99
CA LEU A 86 8.76 -3.65 -0.91
C LEU A 86 8.49 -3.30 0.56
N ILE A 87 8.35 -2.01 0.82
CA ILE A 87 7.97 -1.51 2.14
C ILE A 87 6.78 -0.56 2.01
N ASP A 88 5.99 -0.45 3.06
CA ASP A 88 4.97 0.58 3.21
C ASP A 88 5.67 1.91 3.52
N ILE A 89 5.75 2.77 2.52
CA ILE A 89 6.50 4.03 2.62
C ILE A 89 5.93 4.91 3.72
N TYR A 90 4.61 5.06 3.77
CA TYR A 90 3.97 5.89 4.79
C TYR A 90 4.27 5.38 6.20
N ARG A 91 4.12 4.07 6.43
CA ARG A 91 4.36 3.47 7.76
C ARG A 91 5.83 3.54 8.15
N THR A 92 6.73 3.44 7.19
CA THR A 92 8.17 3.55 7.44
C THR A 92 8.54 4.94 7.96
N PHE A 93 7.94 6.00 7.41
CA PHE A 93 8.22 7.38 7.86
C PHE A 93 7.36 7.82 9.03
N HIS A 94 6.25 7.15 9.27
CA HIS A 94 5.33 7.47 10.36
C HIS A 94 5.02 6.21 11.17
N PRO A 95 6.03 5.61 11.84
CA PRO A 95 5.85 4.30 12.47
C PRO A 95 4.87 4.30 13.64
N LYS A 96 4.61 5.47 14.23
CA LYS A 96 3.74 5.58 15.40
C LYS A 96 2.46 6.37 15.16
N ILE A 97 2.26 6.91 13.96
CA ILE A 97 1.10 7.74 13.65
C ILE A 97 -0.04 6.87 13.16
N MET A 98 -1.21 7.05 13.77
CA MET A 98 -2.44 6.36 13.39
C MET A 98 -3.29 7.30 12.54
N ASN A 99 -3.08 7.28 11.23
CA ASN A 99 -3.94 7.95 10.26
C ASN A 99 -4.78 6.92 9.52
N PHE A 100 -6.04 7.27 9.30
CA PHE A 100 -7.01 6.37 8.69
C PHE A 100 -7.59 6.98 7.42
N THR A 101 -7.91 6.13 6.44
CA THR A 101 -8.45 6.53 5.14
C THR A 101 -9.88 6.02 4.92
N PHE A 102 -10.40 5.23 5.84
CA PHE A 102 -11.74 4.65 5.72
C PHE A 102 -12.41 4.57 7.08
N PHE A 103 -13.73 4.82 7.09
CA PHE A 103 -14.58 4.64 8.27
C PHE A 103 -15.68 3.63 7.96
N SER A 104 -15.76 2.57 8.77
CA SER A 104 -16.85 1.59 8.70
C SER A 104 -17.97 1.99 9.65
N SER A 105 -19.11 2.42 9.10
CA SER A 105 -20.28 2.78 9.91
C SER A 105 -20.88 1.55 10.59
N ALA A 106 -20.80 0.38 9.98
CA ALA A 106 -21.33 -0.87 10.53
C ALA A 106 -20.59 -1.29 11.80
N HIS A 107 -19.26 -1.09 11.85
CA HIS A 107 -18.43 -1.49 12.97
C HIS A 107 -17.91 -0.31 13.80
N ARG A 108 -18.22 0.92 13.38
CA ARG A 108 -17.76 2.17 14.00
C ARG A 108 -16.24 2.18 14.20
N THR A 109 -15.52 1.71 13.19
CA THR A 109 -14.06 1.62 13.22
C THR A 109 -13.44 2.38 12.08
N PHE A 110 -12.23 2.93 12.33
CA PHE A 110 -11.41 3.55 11.31
C PHE A 110 -10.31 2.59 10.87
N SER A 111 -9.95 2.66 9.59
CA SER A 111 -8.88 1.84 9.02
C SER A 111 -8.10 2.64 7.99
N ARG A 112 -6.81 2.32 7.87
CA ARG A 112 -5.99 2.76 6.75
C ARG A 112 -5.93 1.62 5.74
N ILE A 113 -6.60 1.80 4.62
CA ILE A 113 -6.71 0.78 3.57
C ILE A 113 -6.09 1.23 2.24
N ASP A 114 -5.70 2.51 2.16
CA ASP A 114 -4.93 3.03 1.04
C ASP A 114 -3.45 3.01 1.42
N HIS A 115 -2.63 2.44 0.55
CA HIS A 115 -1.23 2.20 0.86
C HIS A 115 -0.33 2.66 -0.28
N ILE A 116 0.91 2.96 0.07
CA ILE A 116 1.97 3.31 -0.88
C ILE A 116 3.15 2.41 -0.59
N LEU A 117 3.48 1.54 -1.54
CA LEU A 117 4.60 0.62 -1.44
C LEU A 117 5.72 1.06 -2.39
N GLY A 118 6.95 0.91 -1.95
CA GLY A 118 8.12 1.17 -2.78
C GLY A 118 9.26 0.25 -2.40
N HIS A 119 10.27 0.21 -3.27
CA HIS A 119 11.45 -0.61 -3.02
C HIS A 119 12.22 -0.07 -1.81
N LYS A 120 12.63 -0.94 -0.91
CA LYS A 120 13.28 -0.55 0.36
C LYS A 120 14.52 0.32 0.19
N PHE A 121 15.30 0.12 -0.86
CA PHE A 121 16.50 0.91 -1.13
C PHE A 121 16.19 2.28 -1.75
N ALA A 122 15.11 2.39 -2.51
CA ALA A 122 14.68 3.65 -3.10
C ALA A 122 13.88 4.51 -2.11
N ALA A 123 13.23 3.89 -1.13
CA ALA A 123 12.43 4.60 -0.15
C ALA A 123 13.26 5.58 0.67
N ALA A 124 14.53 5.25 0.96
CA ALA A 124 15.42 6.15 1.68
C ALA A 124 15.72 7.42 0.89
N ALA A 125 15.88 7.31 -0.44
CA ALA A 125 16.09 8.46 -1.31
C ALA A 125 14.80 9.25 -1.54
N ALA A 126 13.66 8.55 -1.63
CA ALA A 126 12.35 9.13 -1.80
C ALA A 126 11.81 9.76 -0.50
N ALA A 127 12.39 9.43 0.65
CA ALA A 127 11.96 9.90 1.97
C ALA A 127 11.76 11.40 2.03
N LYS A 128 12.70 12.14 1.46
CA LYS A 128 12.67 13.59 1.47
C LYS A 128 11.56 14.15 0.59
N SER A 129 11.18 13.43 -0.45
CA SER A 129 10.14 13.85 -1.40
C SER A 129 8.75 13.45 -0.93
N PHE A 130 8.61 12.29 -0.27
CA PHE A 130 7.33 11.73 0.17
C PHE A 130 6.92 12.16 1.57
N SER A 131 7.77 12.80 2.34
CA SER A 131 7.42 13.30 3.68
C SER A 131 6.25 14.29 3.66
N ARG A 132 5.93 14.86 2.50
CA ARG A 132 4.83 15.81 2.31
C ARG A 132 3.58 15.16 1.71
N VAL A 133 3.64 13.91 1.29
CA VAL A 133 2.47 13.22 0.73
C VAL A 133 1.59 12.76 1.90
N ARG A 134 0.44 13.39 2.01
CA ARG A 134 -0.59 12.96 2.95
C ARG A 134 -1.58 12.09 2.21
N LEU A 135 -1.80 10.88 2.70
CA LEU A 135 -2.95 10.11 2.27
C LEU A 135 -4.20 10.89 2.69
N CYS A 136 -5.19 10.95 1.80
CA CYS A 136 -6.45 11.61 2.12
C CYS A 136 -7.09 10.89 3.31
N ALA A 137 -6.99 11.50 4.49
CA ALA A 137 -7.68 11.02 5.65
C ALA A 137 -9.16 11.42 5.55
N ILE A 138 -10.04 10.51 5.95
CA ILE A 138 -11.46 10.84 6.08
C ILE A 138 -11.61 11.78 7.27
N PRO A 139 -12.27 12.92 7.09
CA PRO A 139 -12.49 13.85 8.18
C PRO A 139 -13.38 13.29 9.30
#